data_0aae502a439b7730989d8adfe698e967
#
_entry.id   0aae502a439b7730989d8adfe698e967
#
_cell.length_a   1.000
_cell.length_b   1.000
_cell.length_c   1.000
_cell.angle_alpha   90.00
_cell.angle_beta   90.00
_cell.angle_gamma   90.00
#
_symmetry.space_group_name_H-M   'P 1'
#
loop_
_entity.id
_entity.type
_entity.pdbx_description
1 polymer ?
#
loop_
_entity_poly.entity_id
_entity_poly.type
_entity_poly.pdbx_seq_one_letter_code
_entity_poly.pdbx_strand_id
1 'polypeptide(L)'
;MQHKRKLLDHWLRDTSINQAIVFASTQIECDGLANDLQQEGFSAVALHGALSQGLRNRRLMALRQGQVQILVATDVAARGLDVPTISHVFNFGLPMKAEDYTHRIGRTGRAGRDGLAVTLAEFRDRRKIFDIEAYSRQPFKAQTIPGLEPKQRYPDSRPNSNFGGRDMRDSHEHHSRDRKLGPARAGGFGPGRQ
;
A
#
# COMPACT_ATOMS: atom_id res chain seq x y z
N MET A 1 -8.76 -1.31 -10.32
CA MET A 1 -7.73 -2.05 -11.06
C MET A 1 -7.39 -1.48 -12.44
N GLN A 2 -8.35 -1.22 -13.32
CA GLN A 2 -8.06 -0.67 -14.66
C GLN A 2 -7.30 0.65 -14.67
N HIS A 3 -7.49 1.52 -13.68
CA HIS A 3 -6.79 2.81 -13.60
C HIS A 3 -5.31 2.63 -13.27
N LYS A 4 -4.96 1.80 -12.29
CA LYS A 4 -3.55 1.46 -11.98
C LYS A 4 -2.82 0.88 -13.18
N ARG A 5 -3.55 0.12 -14.00
CA ARG A 5 -3.03 -0.49 -15.21
C ARG A 5 -2.59 0.57 -16.24
N LYS A 6 -3.44 1.58 -16.46
CA LYS A 6 -3.13 2.70 -17.36
C LYS A 6 -1.95 3.54 -16.85
N LEU A 7 -1.86 3.73 -15.53
CA LEU A 7 -0.71 4.38 -14.91
C LEU A 7 0.58 3.58 -15.13
N LEU A 8 0.52 2.27 -14.94
CA LEU A 8 1.67 1.40 -15.18
C LEU A 8 2.10 1.43 -16.65
N ASP A 9 1.15 1.30 -17.59
CA ASP A 9 1.43 1.38 -19.04
C ASP A 9 2.11 2.71 -19.41
N HIS A 10 1.60 3.83 -18.89
CA HIS A 10 2.22 5.14 -19.09
C HIS A 10 3.69 5.17 -18.66
N TRP A 11 3.98 4.66 -17.47
CA TRP A 11 5.36 4.61 -16.96
C TRP A 11 6.25 3.64 -17.73
N LEU A 12 5.73 2.47 -18.13
CA LEU A 12 6.50 1.46 -18.86
C LEU A 12 6.87 1.88 -20.28
N ARG A 13 6.21 2.90 -20.83
CA ARG A 13 6.58 3.50 -22.12
C ARG A 13 7.71 4.53 -22.02
N ASP A 14 8.20 4.78 -20.81
CA ASP A 14 9.36 5.65 -20.61
C ASP A 14 10.62 4.98 -21.19
N THR A 15 11.29 5.69 -22.07
CA THR A 15 12.50 5.20 -22.76
C THR A 15 13.72 5.10 -21.85
N SER A 16 13.67 5.67 -20.64
CA SER A 16 14.74 5.55 -19.64
C SER A 16 14.77 4.17 -18.95
N ILE A 17 13.73 3.35 -19.14
CA ILE A 17 13.67 2.02 -18.56
C ILE A 17 14.58 1.07 -19.32
N ASN A 18 15.60 0.55 -18.63
CA ASN A 18 16.39 -0.56 -19.15
C ASN A 18 15.69 -1.89 -18.89
N GLN A 19 15.50 -2.21 -17.61
CA GLN A 19 14.68 -3.33 -17.15
C GLN A 19 13.89 -2.89 -15.93
N ALA A 20 12.68 -3.45 -15.77
CA ALA A 20 11.80 -3.14 -14.65
C ALA A 20 11.34 -4.41 -13.94
N ILE A 21 11.13 -4.28 -12.64
CA ILE A 21 10.39 -5.26 -11.86
C ILE A 21 9.07 -4.64 -11.39
N VAL A 22 7.97 -5.37 -11.59
CA VAL A 22 6.62 -4.98 -11.17
C VAL A 22 6.17 -5.94 -10.07
N PHE A 23 5.94 -5.41 -8.88
CA PHE A 23 5.47 -6.21 -7.76
C PHE A 23 3.96 -6.31 -7.74
N ALA A 24 3.46 -7.54 -7.85
CA ALA A 24 2.06 -7.92 -7.71
C ALA A 24 1.80 -8.52 -6.32
N SER A 25 0.56 -8.43 -5.83
CA SER A 25 0.20 -8.90 -4.50
C SER A 25 -0.05 -10.41 -4.45
N THR A 26 -0.51 -11.01 -5.54
CA THR A 26 -0.86 -12.43 -5.63
C THR A 26 -0.29 -13.08 -6.88
N GLN A 27 -0.24 -14.42 -6.88
CA GLN A 27 0.21 -15.18 -8.06
C GLN A 27 -0.73 -14.97 -9.27
N ILE A 28 -2.03 -14.92 -9.02
CA ILE A 28 -3.04 -14.68 -10.07
C ILE A 28 -2.87 -13.30 -10.68
N GLU A 29 -2.67 -12.29 -9.83
CA GLU A 29 -2.40 -10.92 -10.30
C GLU A 29 -1.10 -10.85 -11.10
N CYS A 30 -0.08 -11.60 -10.66
CA CYS A 30 1.22 -11.68 -11.31
C CYS A 30 1.10 -12.24 -12.73
N ASP A 31 0.43 -13.39 -12.90
CA ASP A 31 0.20 -14.00 -14.20
C ASP A 31 -0.68 -13.14 -15.11
N GLY A 32 -1.78 -12.64 -14.56
CA GLY A 32 -2.71 -11.77 -15.30
C GLY A 32 -2.02 -10.51 -15.82
N LEU A 33 -1.25 -9.84 -14.96
CA LEU A 33 -0.54 -8.61 -15.34
C LEU A 33 0.56 -8.87 -16.38
N ALA A 34 1.33 -9.96 -16.22
CA ALA A 34 2.35 -10.32 -17.20
C ALA A 34 1.74 -10.63 -18.57
N ASN A 35 0.63 -11.38 -18.58
CA ASN A 35 -0.09 -11.73 -19.80
C ASN A 35 -0.63 -10.50 -20.53
N ASP A 36 -1.23 -9.62 -19.77
CA ASP A 36 -1.75 -8.37 -20.29
C ASP A 36 -0.64 -7.49 -20.88
N LEU A 37 0.49 -7.34 -20.20
CA LEU A 37 1.64 -6.59 -20.71
C LEU A 37 2.20 -7.20 -22.01
N GLN A 38 2.22 -8.53 -22.11
CA GLN A 38 2.61 -9.20 -23.37
C GLN A 38 1.65 -8.88 -24.53
N GLN A 39 0.35 -8.84 -24.27
CA GLN A 39 -0.65 -8.47 -25.27
C GLN A 39 -0.49 -7.00 -25.73
N GLU A 40 0.02 -6.13 -24.88
CA GLU A 40 0.33 -4.75 -25.20
C GLU A 40 1.71 -4.56 -25.88
N GLY A 41 2.41 -5.67 -26.14
CA GLY A 41 3.69 -5.66 -26.88
C GLY A 41 4.92 -5.54 -26.00
N PHE A 42 4.80 -5.62 -24.67
CA PHE A 42 5.96 -5.63 -23.77
C PHE A 42 6.57 -7.03 -23.66
N SER A 43 7.90 -7.08 -23.54
CA SER A 43 8.60 -8.30 -23.20
C SER A 43 8.54 -8.53 -21.68
N ALA A 44 7.48 -9.15 -21.21
CA ALA A 44 7.18 -9.37 -19.80
C ALA A 44 7.02 -10.84 -19.46
N VAL A 45 7.46 -11.23 -18.26
CA VAL A 45 7.23 -12.58 -17.70
C VAL A 45 6.85 -12.51 -16.24
N ALA A 46 6.03 -13.47 -15.80
CA ALA A 46 5.68 -13.62 -14.38
C ALA A 46 6.70 -14.48 -13.63
N LEU A 47 6.92 -14.15 -12.35
CA LEU A 47 7.74 -14.94 -11.43
C LEU A 47 7.02 -15.06 -10.08
N HIS A 48 6.56 -16.29 -9.75
CA HIS A 48 5.88 -16.58 -8.49
C HIS A 48 6.10 -18.04 -8.05
N GLY A 49 5.64 -18.35 -6.84
CA GLY A 49 5.92 -19.63 -6.18
C GLY A 49 5.31 -20.87 -6.84
N ALA A 50 4.24 -20.72 -7.64
CA ALA A 50 3.59 -21.84 -8.32
C ALA A 50 4.35 -22.33 -9.57
N LEU A 51 5.33 -21.57 -10.03
CA LEU A 51 6.15 -21.98 -11.18
C LEU A 51 7.12 -23.11 -10.82
N SER A 52 7.33 -24.05 -11.75
CA SER A 52 8.39 -25.04 -11.60
C SER A 52 9.77 -24.38 -11.54
N GLN A 53 10.71 -25.02 -10.85
CA GLN A 53 12.08 -24.48 -10.72
C GLN A 53 12.75 -24.30 -12.09
N GLY A 54 12.53 -25.20 -13.02
CA GLY A 54 13.06 -25.09 -14.39
C GLY A 54 12.53 -23.86 -15.12
N LEU A 55 11.23 -23.56 -14.99
CA LEU A 55 10.62 -22.37 -15.62
C LEU A 55 11.11 -21.09 -14.96
N ARG A 56 11.23 -21.07 -13.62
CA ARG A 56 11.82 -19.93 -12.89
C ARG A 56 13.22 -19.63 -13.40
N ASN A 57 14.07 -20.64 -13.49
CA ASN A 57 15.45 -20.47 -13.94
C ASN A 57 15.52 -19.93 -15.37
N ARG A 58 14.68 -20.46 -16.28
CA ARG A 58 14.62 -19.96 -17.67
C ARG A 58 14.21 -18.50 -17.75
N ARG A 59 13.18 -18.07 -16.98
CA ARG A 59 12.71 -16.68 -16.95
C ARG A 59 13.76 -15.74 -16.38
N LEU A 60 14.43 -16.14 -15.30
CA LEU A 60 15.53 -15.37 -14.73
C LEU A 60 16.74 -15.26 -15.65
N MET A 61 17.07 -16.34 -16.36
CA MET A 61 18.12 -16.33 -17.38
C MET A 61 17.79 -15.35 -18.51
N ALA A 62 16.56 -15.42 -19.03
CA ALA A 62 16.08 -14.51 -20.06
C ALA A 62 16.13 -13.02 -19.61
N LEU A 63 15.79 -12.75 -18.36
CA LEU A 63 15.90 -11.42 -17.77
C LEU A 63 17.37 -10.97 -17.73
N ARG A 64 18.27 -11.80 -17.21
CA ARG A 64 19.72 -11.48 -17.13
C ARG A 64 20.38 -11.29 -18.49
N GLN A 65 19.91 -12.00 -19.51
CA GLN A 65 20.39 -11.88 -20.88
C GLN A 65 19.77 -10.70 -21.65
N GLY A 66 18.86 -9.94 -21.02
CA GLY A 66 18.18 -8.80 -21.64
C GLY A 66 17.09 -9.18 -22.65
N GLN A 67 16.70 -10.44 -22.73
CA GLN A 67 15.60 -10.92 -23.60
C GLN A 67 14.23 -10.55 -23.02
N VAL A 68 14.14 -10.37 -21.70
CA VAL A 68 12.97 -9.92 -20.97
C VAL A 68 13.27 -8.55 -20.39
N GLN A 69 12.36 -7.61 -20.60
CA GLN A 69 12.48 -6.25 -20.08
C GLN A 69 11.72 -6.05 -18.76
N ILE A 70 10.61 -6.74 -18.59
CA ILE A 70 9.71 -6.56 -17.44
C ILE A 70 9.52 -7.90 -16.72
N LEU A 71 9.90 -7.92 -15.45
CA LEU A 71 9.60 -9.03 -14.56
C LEU A 71 8.40 -8.65 -13.67
N VAL A 72 7.30 -9.38 -13.77
CA VAL A 72 6.18 -9.26 -12.84
C VAL A 72 6.36 -10.32 -11.75
N ALA A 73 6.52 -9.92 -10.49
CA ALA A 73 6.87 -10.85 -9.43
C ALA A 73 6.10 -10.64 -8.13
N THR A 74 5.94 -11.70 -7.35
CA THR A 74 5.52 -11.63 -5.95
C THR A 74 6.74 -11.40 -5.05
N ASP A 75 6.54 -10.88 -3.83
CA ASP A 75 7.63 -10.62 -2.87
C ASP A 75 8.48 -11.87 -2.61
N VAL A 76 7.83 -13.01 -2.39
CA VAL A 76 8.52 -14.28 -2.10
C VAL A 76 9.41 -14.71 -3.27
N ALA A 77 8.92 -14.57 -4.49
CA ALA A 77 9.65 -14.98 -5.68
C ALA A 77 10.82 -14.05 -6.02
N ALA A 78 10.69 -12.76 -5.71
CA ALA A 78 11.73 -11.77 -5.94
C ALA A 78 12.80 -11.73 -4.83
N ARG A 79 12.58 -12.45 -3.73
CA ARG A 79 13.55 -12.49 -2.63
C ARG A 79 14.87 -13.08 -3.09
N GLY A 80 15.98 -12.39 -2.78
CA GLY A 80 17.32 -12.80 -3.21
C GLY A 80 17.64 -12.56 -4.68
N LEU A 81 16.73 -11.99 -5.47
CA LEU A 81 16.98 -11.67 -6.87
C LEU A 81 18.06 -10.60 -6.99
N ASP A 82 19.10 -10.90 -7.74
CA ASP A 82 20.17 -9.98 -8.07
C ASP A 82 20.28 -9.80 -9.60
N VAL A 83 19.69 -8.70 -10.08
CA VAL A 83 19.76 -8.28 -11.48
C VAL A 83 20.15 -6.81 -11.51
N PRO A 84 21.44 -6.49 -11.72
CA PRO A 84 21.94 -5.12 -11.59
C PRO A 84 21.43 -4.17 -12.68
N THR A 85 20.83 -4.70 -13.73
CA THR A 85 20.29 -3.92 -14.86
C THR A 85 18.86 -3.41 -14.62
N ILE A 86 18.23 -3.75 -13.48
CA ILE A 86 16.92 -3.22 -13.11
C ILE A 86 17.06 -1.74 -12.77
N SER A 87 16.50 -0.89 -13.63
CA SER A 87 16.46 0.57 -13.46
C SER A 87 15.22 1.06 -12.72
N HIS A 88 14.11 0.33 -12.80
CA HIS A 88 12.82 0.72 -12.24
C HIS A 88 12.17 -0.40 -11.43
N VAL A 89 11.59 0.00 -10.31
CA VAL A 89 10.73 -0.86 -9.48
C VAL A 89 9.34 -0.25 -9.42
N PHE A 90 8.34 -1.02 -9.80
CA PHE A 90 6.93 -0.62 -9.71
C PHE A 90 6.21 -1.43 -8.64
N ASN A 91 5.66 -0.75 -7.65
CA ASN A 91 4.77 -1.36 -6.68
C ASN A 91 3.33 -1.26 -7.20
N PHE A 92 2.91 -2.23 -8.02
CA PHE A 92 1.53 -2.31 -8.52
C PHE A 92 0.57 -2.73 -7.40
N GLY A 93 0.96 -3.77 -6.65
CA GLY A 93 0.35 -4.13 -5.38
C GLY A 93 1.24 -3.71 -4.21
N LEU A 94 0.67 -3.06 -3.19
CA LEU A 94 1.41 -2.68 -2.00
C LEU A 94 1.75 -3.90 -1.13
N PRO A 95 2.92 -3.92 -0.49
CA PRO A 95 3.31 -5.03 0.38
C PRO A 95 2.40 -5.12 1.61
N MET A 96 2.31 -6.29 2.20
CA MET A 96 1.58 -6.51 3.45
C MET A 96 2.31 -5.91 4.65
N LYS A 97 3.65 -5.94 4.64
CA LYS A 97 4.51 -5.39 5.68
C LYS A 97 5.31 -4.21 5.13
N ALA A 98 5.46 -3.17 5.93
CA ALA A 98 6.23 -1.99 5.54
C ALA A 98 7.72 -2.30 5.24
N GLU A 99 8.31 -3.26 5.96
CA GLU A 99 9.69 -3.69 5.72
C GLU A 99 9.91 -4.29 4.32
N ASP A 100 8.91 -4.98 3.76
CA ASP A 100 9.01 -5.56 2.43
C ASP A 100 9.14 -4.48 1.35
N TYR A 101 8.63 -3.27 1.60
CA TYR A 101 8.79 -2.14 0.70
C TYR A 101 10.28 -1.81 0.48
N THR A 102 11.08 -1.76 1.55
CA THR A 102 12.51 -1.48 1.43
C THR A 102 13.26 -2.57 0.68
N HIS A 103 12.86 -3.83 0.85
CA HIS A 103 13.40 -4.95 0.10
C HIS A 103 13.06 -4.87 -1.39
N ARG A 104 11.85 -4.39 -1.73
CA ARG A 104 11.43 -4.20 -3.13
C ARG A 104 12.24 -3.12 -3.81
N ILE A 105 12.33 -1.92 -3.23
CA ILE A 105 13.08 -0.81 -3.82
C ILE A 105 14.58 -1.10 -3.89
N GLY A 106 15.10 -1.92 -3.00
CA GLY A 106 16.48 -2.41 -3.05
C GLY A 106 16.80 -3.34 -4.24
N ARG A 107 15.85 -3.58 -5.17
CA ARG A 107 16.11 -4.29 -6.43
C ARG A 107 16.65 -3.36 -7.51
N THR A 108 16.57 -2.05 -7.34
CA THR A 108 17.12 -1.05 -8.25
C THR A 108 18.14 -0.15 -7.54
N GLY A 109 18.83 0.72 -8.26
CA GLY A 109 19.83 1.63 -7.70
C GLY A 109 21.06 0.92 -7.17
N ARG A 110 21.45 -0.22 -7.75
CA ARG A 110 22.60 -1.01 -7.34
C ARG A 110 23.86 -0.69 -8.14
N ALA A 111 25.02 -0.99 -7.54
CA ALA A 111 26.33 -0.83 -8.16
C ALA A 111 26.59 0.61 -8.64
N GLY A 112 26.16 1.63 -7.88
CA GLY A 112 26.38 3.04 -8.21
C GLY A 112 25.52 3.57 -9.36
N ARG A 113 24.47 2.83 -9.76
CA ARG A 113 23.50 3.25 -10.77
C ARG A 113 22.29 3.88 -10.10
N ASP A 114 21.72 4.90 -10.73
CA ASP A 114 20.45 5.48 -10.30
C ASP A 114 19.30 4.50 -10.53
N GLY A 115 18.34 4.50 -9.59
CA GLY A 115 17.15 3.67 -9.68
C GLY A 115 15.91 4.46 -9.30
N LEU A 116 14.80 4.17 -9.96
CA LEU A 116 13.52 4.79 -9.67
C LEU A 116 12.53 3.75 -9.11
N ALA A 117 11.88 4.10 -8.01
CA ALA A 117 10.78 3.32 -7.45
C ALA A 117 9.47 4.11 -7.56
N VAL A 118 8.48 3.52 -8.19
CA VAL A 118 7.15 4.10 -8.39
C VAL A 118 6.11 3.24 -7.67
N THR A 119 5.27 3.87 -6.86
CA THR A 119 4.19 3.19 -6.14
C THR A 119 2.84 3.63 -6.67
N LEU A 120 2.06 2.69 -7.18
CA LEU A 120 0.72 2.92 -7.68
C LEU A 120 -0.30 2.67 -6.57
N ALA A 121 -0.69 3.75 -5.88
CA ALA A 121 -1.58 3.69 -4.74
C ALA A 121 -3.03 4.08 -5.11
N GLU A 122 -3.99 3.40 -4.48
CA GLU A 122 -5.40 3.77 -4.47
C GLU A 122 -5.76 4.41 -3.12
N PHE A 123 -6.92 5.02 -3.04
CA PHE A 123 -7.39 5.64 -1.80
C PHE A 123 -7.40 4.67 -0.60
N ARG A 124 -7.80 3.43 -0.81
CA ARG A 124 -7.80 2.37 0.20
C ARG A 124 -6.41 2.02 0.74
N ASP A 125 -5.37 2.40 0.01
CA ASP A 125 -3.97 2.09 0.36
C ASP A 125 -3.35 3.12 1.33
N ARG A 126 -4.07 4.20 1.71
CA ARG A 126 -3.56 5.29 2.55
C ARG A 126 -2.88 4.80 3.84
N ARG A 127 -3.50 3.84 4.53
CA ARG A 127 -2.92 3.31 5.77
C ARG A 127 -1.60 2.61 5.52
N LYS A 128 -1.53 1.78 4.48
CA LYS A 128 -0.28 1.11 4.08
C LYS A 128 0.81 2.12 3.68
N ILE A 129 0.44 3.16 2.95
CA ILE A 129 1.36 4.26 2.60
C ILE A 129 1.91 4.90 3.87
N PHE A 130 1.06 5.27 4.81
CA PHE A 130 1.48 5.86 6.09
C PHE A 130 2.44 4.94 6.87
N ASP A 131 2.12 3.64 6.96
CA ASP A 131 2.97 2.66 7.64
C ASP A 131 4.35 2.52 6.96
N ILE A 132 4.39 2.58 5.64
CA ILE A 132 5.64 2.54 4.86
C ILE A 132 6.46 3.82 5.07
N GLU A 133 5.84 4.99 5.04
CA GLU A 133 6.52 6.27 5.31
C GLU A 133 7.10 6.31 6.72
N ALA A 134 6.33 5.85 7.70
CA ALA A 134 6.77 5.78 9.10
C ALA A 134 7.96 4.83 9.27
N TYR A 135 7.93 3.67 8.60
CA TYR A 135 9.01 2.68 8.67
C TYR A 135 10.27 3.15 7.93
N SER A 136 10.11 3.63 6.70
CA SER A 136 11.23 4.05 5.85
C SER A 136 11.80 5.42 6.23
N ARG A 137 11.06 6.20 7.02
CA ARG A 137 11.33 7.61 7.34
C ARG A 137 11.47 8.50 6.11
N GLN A 138 10.83 8.13 5.03
CA GLN A 138 10.82 8.87 3.78
C GLN A 138 9.37 9.13 3.34
N PRO A 139 8.97 10.38 3.16
CA PRO A 139 7.64 10.70 2.65
C PRO A 139 7.55 10.41 1.15
N PHE A 140 6.39 9.93 0.72
CA PHE A 140 6.08 9.80 -0.70
C PHE A 140 5.75 11.16 -1.31
N LYS A 141 6.30 11.44 -2.46
CA LYS A 141 5.86 12.55 -3.29
C LYS A 141 4.74 12.07 -4.19
N ALA A 142 3.49 12.46 -3.87
CA ALA A 142 2.37 12.15 -4.75
C ALA A 142 2.52 12.89 -6.08
N GLN A 143 2.37 12.16 -7.17
CA GLN A 143 2.37 12.70 -8.53
C GLN A 143 1.08 12.31 -9.23
N THR A 144 0.56 13.21 -10.03
CA THR A 144 -0.57 12.98 -10.93
C THR A 144 -0.07 13.05 -12.36
N ILE A 145 -0.55 12.12 -13.19
CA ILE A 145 -0.26 12.13 -14.63
C ILE A 145 -1.41 12.84 -15.33
N PRO A 146 -1.15 13.88 -16.13
CA PRO A 146 -2.21 14.56 -16.90
C PRO A 146 -3.01 13.56 -17.77
N GLY A 147 -4.33 13.63 -17.65
CA GLY A 147 -5.26 12.70 -18.32
C GLY A 147 -5.49 11.37 -17.60
N LEU A 148 -4.75 11.10 -16.52
CA LEU A 148 -4.89 9.91 -15.68
C LEU A 148 -5.11 10.30 -14.19
N GLU A 149 -5.75 11.43 -13.95
CA GLU A 149 -6.06 11.88 -12.60
C GLU A 149 -7.06 10.93 -11.90
N PRO A 150 -7.01 10.85 -10.56
CA PRO A 150 -7.96 10.04 -9.80
C PRO A 150 -9.41 10.46 -10.08
N LYS A 151 -10.27 9.52 -10.48
CA LYS A 151 -11.67 9.81 -10.79
C LYS A 151 -12.54 10.07 -9.55
N GLN A 152 -12.11 9.68 -8.37
CA GLN A 152 -12.79 9.97 -7.11
C GLN A 152 -12.22 11.24 -6.51
N ARG A 153 -13.01 12.31 -6.52
CA ARG A 153 -12.78 13.43 -5.62
C ARG A 153 -12.97 12.93 -4.18
N TYR A 154 -12.01 13.20 -3.32
CA TYR A 154 -12.22 13.09 -1.88
C TYR A 154 -13.45 13.95 -1.53
N PRO A 155 -14.35 13.47 -0.68
CA PRO A 155 -15.23 14.40 0.00
C PRO A 155 -14.30 15.37 0.73
N ASP A 156 -14.33 16.63 0.31
CA ASP A 156 -13.69 17.69 1.04
C ASP A 156 -14.08 17.50 2.51
N SER A 157 -13.10 17.41 3.38
CA SER A 157 -13.31 17.50 4.80
C SER A 157 -13.88 18.91 5.02
N ARG A 158 -15.23 19.00 5.01
CA ARG A 158 -15.92 20.22 5.38
C ARG A 158 -15.43 20.54 6.79
N PRO A 159 -14.88 21.74 7.04
CA PRO A 159 -14.66 22.15 8.40
C PRO A 159 -16.03 22.12 9.08
N ASN A 160 -16.11 21.39 10.16
CA ASN A 160 -17.32 21.25 10.96
C ASN A 160 -17.53 22.62 11.67
N SER A 161 -18.08 23.58 10.92
CA SER A 161 -18.55 24.86 11.44
C SER A 161 -20.03 24.70 11.80
N ASN A 162 -20.30 24.04 12.90
CA ASN A 162 -21.57 24.21 13.58
C ASN A 162 -21.42 23.98 15.09
N PHE A 163 -20.66 24.88 15.73
CA PHE A 163 -20.93 25.26 17.09
C PHE A 163 -21.87 26.47 17.04
N GLY A 164 -23.13 26.20 16.74
CA GLY A 164 -24.22 27.12 16.95
C GLY A 164 -24.50 27.19 18.44
N GLY A 165 -24.14 28.32 19.04
CA GLY A 165 -24.51 28.70 20.39
C GLY A 165 -26.01 28.54 20.59
N ARG A 166 -26.41 27.82 21.60
CA ARG A 166 -27.74 27.98 22.21
C ARG A 166 -27.62 28.94 23.36
N ASP A 167 -28.20 30.11 23.13
CA ASP A 167 -28.53 31.09 24.14
C ASP A 167 -29.25 30.43 25.33
N MET A 168 -28.65 30.62 26.49
CA MET A 168 -29.36 30.48 27.76
C MET A 168 -30.27 31.69 27.92
N ARG A 169 -31.57 31.50 27.89
CA ARG A 169 -32.53 32.36 28.51
C ARG A 169 -33.15 31.71 29.72
N ASP A 170 -32.95 32.37 30.83
CA ASP A 170 -33.60 32.23 32.11
C ASP A 170 -35.08 31.88 32.02
N SER A 171 -35.48 30.99 32.88
CA SER A 171 -36.75 31.18 33.64
C SER A 171 -36.66 30.36 34.93
N HIS A 172 -36.62 31.17 36.03
CA HIS A 172 -36.93 30.75 37.36
C HIS A 172 -38.32 30.06 37.41
N GLU A 173 -38.43 28.99 38.17
CA GLU A 173 -39.47 28.86 39.15
C GLU A 173 -39.22 27.71 40.15
N HIS A 174 -39.42 28.10 41.42
CA HIS A 174 -39.40 27.32 42.62
C HIS A 174 -40.29 26.09 42.57
N HIS A 175 -39.86 25.00 43.20
CA HIS A 175 -40.68 24.33 44.25
C HIS A 175 -39.82 23.41 45.11
N SER A 176 -39.73 23.82 46.36
CA SER A 176 -39.31 23.00 47.51
C SER A 176 -40.28 21.83 47.74
N ARG A 177 -39.75 20.69 48.14
CA ARG A 177 -40.31 19.86 49.20
C ARG A 177 -39.36 18.75 49.65
N ASP A 178 -39.03 18.87 50.91
CA ASP A 178 -38.47 17.92 51.85
C ASP A 178 -39.01 16.48 51.72
N ARG A 179 -38.15 15.51 52.00
CA ARG A 179 -38.31 14.55 53.13
C ARG A 179 -37.32 13.40 53.08
N LYS A 180 -36.45 13.40 54.13
CA LYS A 180 -36.22 12.39 55.18
C LYS A 180 -35.35 11.17 54.83
N LEU A 181 -34.25 11.25 55.45
CA LEU A 181 -33.44 10.30 56.28
C LEU A 181 -34.04 8.90 56.56
N GLY A 182 -33.14 7.91 56.53
CA GLY A 182 -33.27 6.67 57.30
C GLY A 182 -32.08 5.73 57.01
N PRO A 183 -31.51 5.06 58.00
CA PRO A 183 -30.08 4.81 58.07
C PRO A 183 -29.64 3.37 57.83
N ALA A 184 -28.34 3.24 57.77
CA ALA A 184 -27.41 2.13 57.90
C ALA A 184 -27.92 0.77 58.42
N ARG A 185 -27.33 -0.30 57.86
CA ARG A 185 -26.84 -1.44 58.67
C ARG A 185 -25.68 -2.14 57.99
N ALA A 186 -24.67 -2.27 58.82
CA ALA A 186 -23.44 -3.04 58.65
C ALA A 186 -23.70 -4.51 59.00
N GLY A 187 -22.79 -5.34 58.60
CA GLY A 187 -22.59 -6.72 59.06
C GLY A 187 -22.04 -7.53 57.91
N GLY A 188 -20.88 -8.09 57.85
CA GLY A 188 -19.97 -8.50 58.85
C GLY A 188 -19.60 -9.96 58.63
N PHE A 189 -18.29 -10.27 58.59
CA PHE A 189 -17.63 -11.59 58.83
C PHE A 189 -17.85 -12.68 57.77
N GLY A 190 -16.88 -13.41 57.27
CA GLY A 190 -15.54 -13.77 57.70
C GLY A 190 -15.17 -15.18 57.17
N PRO A 191 -14.01 -15.77 57.43
CA PRO A 191 -13.23 -16.48 56.44
C PRO A 191 -13.24 -18.02 56.62
N GLY A 192 -12.64 -18.75 55.71
CA GLY A 192 -12.34 -20.20 55.80
C GLY A 192 -11.78 -20.75 54.50
N ARG A 193 -10.51 -20.94 54.42
CA ARG A 193 -9.66 -22.15 54.55
C ARG A 193 -10.25 -23.39 53.85
N GLN A 194 -9.66 -23.86 52.85
CA GLN A 194 -8.58 -24.86 52.71
C GLN A 194 -8.15 -24.94 51.25
#